data_df0e77aa3cbe77c58b120bda3ebe208e
#
_entry.id   df0e77aa3cbe77c58b120bda3ebe208e
#
_cell.length_a   1.000
_cell.length_b   1.000
_cell.length_c   1.000
_cell.angle_alpha   90.00
_cell.angle_beta   90.00
_cell.angle_gamma   90.00
#
_symmetry.space_group_name_H-M   'P 1'
#
loop_
_entity.id
_entity.type
_entity.pdbx_description
1 polymer ?
#
loop_
_entity_poly.entity_id
_entity_poly.type
_entity_poly.pdbx_seq_one_letter_code
_entity_poly.pdbx_strand_id
1 'polypeptide(L)'
;MTTTATPPQAIQVSVLRWAPPIVHGLVRDLRVRWALEEAGWPYRENVVSPADQASAKYRELQPFGQVPAMECDGLKLFESGAIVHHIAERSPALMPEEPAARSQVTAWMFGALNSIEPPVMMFNVLDMIYQGPKGEEYNGIRTWVAAWVESRLDVLAGVLEGQEYVLGRFTAADVLLATVLRILRDTDFVRKRAALAAYQQRCEARPAFQKALRDHLANFAAHAPKN
;
A
#
# COMPACT_ATOMS: atom_id res chain seq x y z
N MET A 1 -2.07 32.21 1.80
CA MET A 1 -1.90 31.79 3.22
C MET A 1 -2.04 30.30 3.28
N THR A 2 -0.94 29.57 3.34
CA THR A 2 -0.94 28.10 3.45
C THR A 2 -1.43 27.75 4.85
N THR A 3 -2.68 27.40 4.99
CA THR A 3 -3.20 26.74 6.18
C THR A 3 -2.59 25.33 6.23
N THR A 4 -1.46 25.20 6.91
CA THR A 4 -1.01 23.87 7.35
C THR A 4 -2.10 23.32 8.25
N ALA A 5 -2.84 22.34 7.76
CA ALA A 5 -3.85 21.66 8.56
C ALA A 5 -3.18 21.14 9.83
N THR A 6 -3.70 21.53 10.99
CA THR A 6 -3.21 21.01 12.28
C THR A 6 -3.33 19.48 12.26
N PRO A 7 -2.28 18.74 12.61
CA PRO A 7 -2.37 17.28 12.65
C PRO A 7 -3.45 16.86 13.65
N PRO A 8 -4.22 15.81 13.36
CA PRO A 8 -5.18 15.24 14.29
C PRO A 8 -4.53 14.90 15.64
N GLN A 9 -5.27 15.05 16.75
CA GLN A 9 -4.66 14.93 18.09
C GLN A 9 -4.39 13.49 18.53
N ALA A 10 -5.10 12.50 17.97
CA ALA A 10 -4.97 11.09 18.39
C ALA A 10 -5.20 10.13 17.23
N ILE A 11 -4.17 9.90 16.43
CA ILE A 11 -4.24 8.89 15.36
C ILE A 11 -3.83 7.53 15.93
N GLN A 12 -4.69 6.52 15.74
CA GLN A 12 -4.41 5.13 16.04
C GLN A 12 -4.58 4.28 14.77
N VAL A 13 -3.60 3.46 14.43
CA VAL A 13 -3.61 2.59 13.25
C VAL A 13 -3.55 1.13 13.69
N SER A 14 -4.50 0.33 13.24
CA SER A 14 -4.48 -1.12 13.49
C SER A 14 -3.45 -1.78 12.59
N VAL A 15 -2.57 -2.58 13.20
CA VAL A 15 -1.48 -3.29 12.55
C VAL A 15 -1.49 -4.76 12.98
N LEU A 16 -1.05 -5.68 12.11
CA LEU A 16 -0.93 -7.08 12.49
C LEU A 16 0.12 -7.26 13.58
N ARG A 17 -0.21 -8.07 14.57
CA ARG A 17 0.73 -8.48 15.60
C ARG A 17 1.95 -9.18 15.01
N TRP A 18 1.70 -10.11 14.10
CA TRP A 18 2.74 -10.86 13.42
C TRP A 18 2.23 -11.40 12.08
N ALA A 19 3.15 -11.60 11.14
CA ALA A 19 2.89 -12.26 9.87
C ALA A 19 4.14 -13.06 9.44
N PRO A 20 3.98 -14.11 8.59
CA PRO A 20 5.12 -14.85 8.05
C PRO A 20 6.09 -13.94 7.28
N PRO A 21 7.42 -14.24 7.31
CA PRO A 21 8.44 -13.40 6.65
C PRO A 21 8.18 -13.10 5.17
N ILE A 22 7.53 -14.02 4.45
CA ILE A 22 7.19 -13.88 3.05
C ILE A 22 6.33 -12.63 2.75
N VAL A 23 5.52 -12.18 3.73
CA VAL A 23 4.66 -10.99 3.59
C VAL A 23 5.20 -9.76 4.34
N HIS A 24 6.39 -9.84 4.93
CA HIS A 24 7.01 -8.68 5.58
C HIS A 24 7.24 -7.55 4.57
N GLY A 25 6.79 -6.34 4.91
CA GLY A 25 6.83 -5.19 4.01
C GLY A 25 5.78 -5.22 2.89
N LEU A 26 4.77 -6.11 2.96
CA LEU A 26 3.66 -6.19 2.02
C LEU A 26 2.29 -5.97 2.68
N VAL A 27 2.18 -6.09 4.00
CA VAL A 27 0.91 -5.88 4.70
C VAL A 27 0.47 -4.42 4.54
N ARG A 28 -0.81 -4.23 4.27
CA ARG A 28 -1.36 -2.93 3.79
C ARG A 28 -1.30 -1.79 4.82
N ASP A 29 -1.04 -2.06 6.10
CA ASP A 29 -0.76 -1.01 7.08
C ASP A 29 0.48 -0.19 6.73
N LEU A 30 1.44 -0.75 5.97
CA LEU A 30 2.60 -0.03 5.45
C LEU A 30 2.20 1.21 4.61
N ARG A 31 1.09 1.13 3.85
CA ARG A 31 0.55 2.27 3.07
C ARG A 31 0.18 3.43 3.98
N VAL A 32 -0.51 3.13 5.07
CA VAL A 32 -0.99 4.12 6.03
C VAL A 32 0.16 4.70 6.84
N ARG A 33 1.07 3.85 7.31
CA ARG A 33 2.31 4.28 7.99
C ARG A 33 3.09 5.25 7.11
N TRP A 34 3.32 4.89 5.85
CA TRP A 34 4.06 5.74 4.92
C TRP A 34 3.36 7.08 4.67
N ALA A 35 2.05 7.08 4.44
CA ALA A 35 1.29 8.32 4.25
C ALA A 35 1.36 9.24 5.48
N LEU A 36 1.30 8.69 6.69
CA LEU A 36 1.44 9.44 7.95
C LEU A 36 2.85 10.03 8.11
N GLU A 37 3.89 9.26 7.78
CA GLU A 37 5.28 9.74 7.79
C GLU A 37 5.52 10.86 6.75
N GLU A 38 4.95 10.78 5.55
CA GLU A 38 5.03 11.86 4.54
C GLU A 38 4.27 13.11 4.99
N ALA A 39 3.17 12.94 5.70
CA ALA A 39 2.41 14.04 6.27
C ALA A 39 3.07 14.65 7.51
N GLY A 40 4.05 13.97 8.11
CA GLY A 40 4.67 14.35 9.38
C GLY A 40 3.73 14.22 10.57
N TRP A 41 2.74 13.31 10.53
CA TRP A 41 1.73 13.14 11.56
C TRP A 41 2.09 12.00 12.52
N PRO A 42 2.19 12.28 13.83
CA PRO A 42 2.43 11.25 14.83
C PRO A 42 1.21 10.32 14.96
N TYR A 43 1.46 9.03 15.12
CA TYR A 43 0.42 8.02 15.32
C TYR A 43 0.85 6.97 16.33
N ARG A 44 -0.12 6.22 16.85
CA ARG A 44 0.08 5.04 17.70
C ARG A 44 -0.38 3.79 16.99
N GLU A 45 0.27 2.69 17.28
CA GLU A 45 -0.11 1.38 16.76
C GLU A 45 -1.12 0.71 17.68
N ASN A 46 -2.19 0.18 17.09
CA ASN A 46 -3.09 -0.77 17.72
C ASN A 46 -2.74 -2.16 17.18
N VAL A 47 -1.93 -2.91 17.94
CA VAL A 47 -1.45 -4.23 17.53
C VAL A 47 -2.55 -5.26 17.71
N VAL A 48 -3.03 -5.84 16.61
CA VAL A 48 -4.14 -6.79 16.60
C VAL A 48 -3.67 -8.21 16.23
N SER A 49 -4.16 -9.17 17.00
CA SER A 49 -3.99 -10.62 16.74
C SER A 49 -5.10 -11.15 15.82
N PRO A 50 -4.99 -12.37 15.26
CA PRO A 50 -6.09 -13.01 14.54
C PRO A 50 -7.38 -13.14 15.38
N ALA A 51 -7.26 -13.37 16.70
CA ALA A 51 -8.41 -13.42 17.60
C ALA A 51 -9.07 -12.05 17.75
N ASP A 52 -8.28 -10.97 17.85
CA ASP A 52 -8.83 -9.62 17.87
C ASP A 52 -9.58 -9.31 16.57
N GLN A 53 -9.00 -9.63 15.41
CA GLN A 53 -9.61 -9.42 14.09
C GLN A 53 -10.96 -10.15 13.93
N ALA A 54 -11.10 -11.33 14.56
CA ALA A 54 -12.33 -12.11 14.56
C ALA A 54 -13.41 -11.57 15.52
N SER A 55 -13.03 -10.70 16.48
CA SER A 55 -13.94 -10.20 17.52
C SER A 55 -15.00 -9.24 16.97
N ALA A 56 -16.20 -9.26 17.58
CA ALA A 56 -17.27 -8.30 17.25
C ALA A 56 -16.79 -6.85 17.47
N LYS A 57 -16.04 -6.59 18.53
CA LYS A 57 -15.51 -5.27 18.85
C LYS A 57 -14.62 -4.72 17.72
N TYR A 58 -13.72 -5.53 17.17
CA TYR A 58 -12.85 -5.06 16.09
C TYR A 58 -13.63 -4.87 14.79
N ARG A 59 -14.65 -5.69 14.54
CA ARG A 59 -15.51 -5.56 13.35
C ARG A 59 -16.39 -4.31 13.35
N GLU A 60 -16.58 -3.64 14.47
CA GLU A 60 -17.16 -2.30 14.51
C GLU A 60 -16.23 -1.22 13.91
N LEU A 61 -14.92 -1.47 13.92
CA LEU A 61 -13.91 -0.61 13.33
C LEU A 61 -13.58 -1.03 11.89
N GLN A 62 -13.43 -2.34 11.66
CA GLN A 62 -13.08 -2.92 10.36
C GLN A 62 -14.01 -4.10 10.05
N PRO A 63 -15.07 -3.90 9.26
CA PRO A 63 -16.14 -4.89 9.07
C PRO A 63 -15.66 -6.25 8.53
N PHE A 64 -14.57 -6.25 7.73
CA PHE A 64 -14.00 -7.45 7.13
C PHE A 64 -12.97 -8.16 8.04
N GLY A 65 -12.68 -7.61 9.24
CA GLY A 65 -11.69 -8.17 10.16
C GLY A 65 -10.25 -8.11 9.64
N GLN A 66 -9.92 -7.12 8.82
CA GLN A 66 -8.60 -6.96 8.21
C GLN A 66 -7.80 -5.82 8.87
N VAL A 67 -6.57 -5.63 8.43
CA VAL A 67 -5.76 -4.44 8.70
C VAL A 67 -5.39 -3.77 7.38
N PRO A 68 -5.20 -2.44 7.38
CA PRO A 68 -5.35 -1.52 8.49
C PRO A 68 -6.78 -1.07 8.73
N ALA A 69 -7.00 -0.51 9.91
CA ALA A 69 -8.06 0.42 10.21
C ALA A 69 -7.45 1.62 10.95
N MET A 70 -8.08 2.76 10.92
CA MET A 70 -7.63 3.98 11.58
C MET A 70 -8.75 4.61 12.42
N GLU A 71 -8.41 5.02 13.62
CA GLU A 71 -9.23 5.91 14.44
C GLU A 71 -8.52 7.25 14.59
N CYS A 72 -9.27 8.35 14.42
CA CYS A 72 -8.72 9.69 14.42
C CYS A 72 -9.81 10.68 14.83
N ASP A 73 -9.66 11.32 15.99
CA ASP A 73 -10.60 12.32 16.50
C ASP A 73 -12.10 11.88 16.43
N GLY A 74 -12.36 10.63 16.80
CA GLY A 74 -13.72 10.02 16.77
C GLY A 74 -14.15 9.47 15.41
N LEU A 75 -13.40 9.74 14.35
CA LEU A 75 -13.64 9.13 13.03
C LEU A 75 -13.03 7.73 12.98
N LYS A 76 -13.80 6.76 12.50
CA LYS A 76 -13.34 5.39 12.22
C LYS A 76 -13.27 5.17 10.72
N LEU A 77 -12.12 4.74 10.22
CA LEU A 77 -11.89 4.45 8.80
C LEU A 77 -11.30 3.07 8.61
N PHE A 78 -11.77 2.40 7.59
CA PHE A 78 -11.19 1.18 7.06
C PHE A 78 -10.92 1.36 5.55
N GLU A 79 -10.32 0.37 4.89
CA GLU A 79 -9.69 0.43 3.58
C GLU A 79 -8.43 1.29 3.54
N SER A 80 -7.29 0.66 3.24
CA SER A 80 -5.99 1.38 3.22
C SER A 80 -5.98 2.55 2.25
N GLY A 81 -6.68 2.43 1.10
CA GLY A 81 -6.82 3.51 0.13
C GLY A 81 -7.63 4.68 0.66
N ALA A 82 -8.75 4.42 1.35
CA ALA A 82 -9.58 5.46 1.95
C ALA A 82 -8.83 6.19 3.08
N ILE A 83 -8.08 5.45 3.90
CA ILE A 83 -7.26 6.04 4.97
C ILE A 83 -6.16 6.91 4.38
N VAL A 84 -5.43 6.44 3.36
CA VAL A 84 -4.40 7.22 2.66
C VAL A 84 -5.00 8.47 2.01
N HIS A 85 -6.18 8.35 1.40
CA HIS A 85 -6.89 9.50 0.83
C HIS A 85 -7.25 10.55 1.90
N HIS A 86 -7.80 10.10 3.04
CA HIS A 86 -8.14 10.99 4.16
C HIS A 86 -6.93 11.76 4.70
N ILE A 87 -5.78 11.10 4.81
CA ILE A 87 -4.52 11.75 5.20
C ILE A 87 -4.09 12.75 4.12
N ALA A 88 -4.13 12.33 2.86
CA ALA A 88 -3.69 13.12 1.72
C ALA A 88 -4.49 14.42 1.57
N GLU A 89 -5.82 14.36 1.72
CA GLU A 89 -6.68 15.55 1.60
C GLU A 89 -6.30 16.69 2.56
N ARG A 90 -5.58 16.37 3.64
CA ARG A 90 -5.15 17.30 4.68
C ARG A 90 -3.64 17.56 4.66
N SER A 91 -2.91 16.99 3.71
CA SER A 91 -1.46 17.11 3.60
C SER A 91 -1.04 17.61 2.21
N PRO A 92 -0.47 18.83 2.10
CA PRO A 92 0.04 19.33 0.83
C PRO A 92 1.22 18.52 0.27
N ALA A 93 1.86 17.68 1.10
CA ALA A 93 2.89 16.74 0.66
C ALA A 93 2.33 15.62 -0.22
N LEU A 94 1.06 15.23 0.00
CA LEU A 94 0.42 14.09 -0.63
C LEU A 94 -0.68 14.45 -1.63
N MET A 95 -1.26 15.66 -1.51
CA MET A 95 -2.36 16.12 -2.35
C MET A 95 -2.11 17.56 -2.79
N PRO A 96 -2.21 17.89 -4.10
CA PRO A 96 -2.15 19.27 -4.57
C PRO A 96 -3.38 20.08 -4.12
N GLU A 97 -3.29 21.39 -4.16
CA GLU A 97 -4.40 22.29 -3.78
C GLU A 97 -5.42 22.47 -4.92
N GLU A 98 -4.96 22.41 -6.16
CA GLU A 98 -5.78 22.65 -7.35
C GLU A 98 -6.81 21.50 -7.53
N PRO A 99 -8.12 21.80 -7.69
CA PRO A 99 -9.20 20.80 -7.72
C PRO A 99 -9.06 19.74 -8.82
N ALA A 100 -8.64 20.12 -10.04
CA ALA A 100 -8.47 19.16 -11.12
C ALA A 100 -7.28 18.21 -10.84
N ALA A 101 -6.18 18.74 -10.30
CA ALA A 101 -5.04 17.93 -9.89
C ALA A 101 -5.39 16.95 -8.75
N ARG A 102 -6.23 17.37 -7.78
CA ARG A 102 -6.76 16.48 -6.73
C ARG A 102 -7.56 15.33 -7.32
N SER A 103 -8.41 15.62 -8.31
CA SER A 103 -9.19 14.61 -9.01
C SER A 103 -8.28 13.62 -9.75
N GLN A 104 -7.17 14.06 -10.34
CA GLN A 104 -6.18 13.19 -10.97
C GLN A 104 -5.47 12.30 -9.97
N VAL A 105 -5.07 12.83 -8.79
CA VAL A 105 -4.51 11.99 -7.70
C VAL A 105 -5.50 10.91 -7.30
N THR A 106 -6.76 11.26 -7.06
CA THR A 106 -7.81 10.31 -6.70
C THR A 106 -8.01 9.24 -7.78
N ALA A 107 -8.03 9.64 -9.07
CA ALA A 107 -8.14 8.71 -10.18
C ALA A 107 -6.97 7.70 -10.21
N TRP A 108 -5.73 8.16 -10.00
CA TRP A 108 -4.56 7.28 -9.93
C TRP A 108 -4.56 6.39 -8.68
N MET A 109 -5.08 6.85 -7.54
CA MET A 109 -5.29 6.01 -6.36
C MET A 109 -6.24 4.84 -6.66
N PHE A 110 -7.39 5.12 -7.29
CA PHE A 110 -8.31 4.08 -7.73
C PHE A 110 -7.70 3.20 -8.83
N GLY A 111 -6.93 3.77 -9.76
CA GLY A 111 -6.20 3.03 -10.78
C GLY A 111 -5.21 2.03 -10.17
N ALA A 112 -4.48 2.43 -9.14
CA ALA A 112 -3.58 1.54 -8.40
C ALA A 112 -4.31 0.34 -7.80
N LEU A 113 -5.44 0.58 -7.12
CA LEU A 113 -6.17 -0.44 -6.37
C LEU A 113 -7.10 -1.30 -7.23
N ASN A 114 -7.72 -0.72 -8.27
CA ASN A 114 -8.73 -1.41 -9.05
C ASN A 114 -8.24 -1.92 -10.41
N SER A 115 -7.19 -1.31 -10.97
CA SER A 115 -6.69 -1.67 -12.31
C SER A 115 -5.37 -2.43 -12.26
N ILE A 116 -4.49 -2.13 -11.31
CA ILE A 116 -3.15 -2.71 -11.21
C ILE A 116 -3.07 -3.77 -10.10
N GLU A 117 -3.57 -3.48 -8.89
CA GLU A 117 -3.50 -4.42 -7.77
C GLU A 117 -4.20 -5.76 -8.04
N PRO A 118 -5.41 -5.86 -8.66
CA PRO A 118 -6.10 -7.14 -8.82
C PRO A 118 -5.29 -8.19 -9.59
N PRO A 119 -4.76 -7.93 -10.80
CA PRO A 119 -3.92 -8.92 -11.50
C PRO A 119 -2.62 -9.22 -10.75
N VAL A 120 -2.00 -8.22 -10.10
CA VAL A 120 -0.79 -8.39 -9.27
C VAL A 120 -1.07 -9.32 -8.09
N MET A 121 -2.17 -9.10 -7.37
CA MET A 121 -2.58 -9.97 -6.25
C MET A 121 -2.95 -11.38 -6.73
N MET A 122 -3.67 -11.51 -7.86
CA MET A 122 -4.01 -12.82 -8.41
C MET A 122 -2.74 -13.59 -8.79
N PHE A 123 -1.76 -12.94 -9.43
CA PHE A 123 -0.47 -13.56 -9.74
C PHE A 123 0.26 -14.00 -8.47
N ASN A 124 0.33 -13.12 -7.46
CA ASN A 124 0.98 -13.42 -6.19
C ASN A 124 0.32 -14.61 -5.46
N VAL A 125 -1.01 -14.70 -5.47
CA VAL A 125 -1.73 -15.85 -4.88
C VAL A 125 -1.40 -17.14 -5.62
N LEU A 126 -1.40 -17.12 -6.95
CA LEU A 126 -1.06 -18.31 -7.75
C LEU A 126 0.40 -18.73 -7.56
N ASP A 127 1.32 -17.79 -7.57
CA ASP A 127 2.76 -18.10 -7.60
C ASP A 127 3.33 -18.46 -6.22
N MET A 128 2.91 -17.75 -5.18
CA MET A 128 3.50 -17.82 -3.84
C MET A 128 2.62 -18.49 -2.79
N ILE A 129 1.30 -18.44 -2.91
CA ILE A 129 0.37 -18.90 -1.86
C ILE A 129 -0.26 -20.23 -2.23
N TYR A 130 -0.57 -20.47 -3.50
CA TYR A 130 -1.22 -21.70 -3.94
C TYR A 130 -0.32 -22.92 -3.76
N GLN A 131 -0.80 -23.90 -2.97
CA GLN A 131 -0.09 -25.16 -2.65
C GLN A 131 -0.71 -26.38 -3.36
N GLY A 132 -1.73 -26.19 -4.21
CA GLY A 132 -2.37 -27.28 -4.95
C GLY A 132 -1.55 -27.76 -6.14
N PRO A 133 -2.09 -28.75 -6.92
CA PRO A 133 -1.43 -29.29 -8.10
C PRO A 133 -1.14 -28.22 -9.16
N LYS A 134 0.08 -28.24 -9.71
CA LYS A 134 0.52 -27.30 -10.74
C LYS A 134 0.55 -27.96 -12.13
N GLY A 135 -0.61 -28.47 -12.60
CA GLY A 135 -0.81 -29.07 -13.90
C GLY A 135 -0.99 -28.05 -15.05
N GLU A 136 -1.47 -28.55 -16.22
CA GLU A 136 -1.68 -27.73 -17.42
C GLU A 136 -2.63 -26.56 -17.20
N GLU A 137 -3.76 -26.80 -16.54
CA GLU A 137 -4.76 -25.78 -16.24
C GLU A 137 -4.18 -24.66 -15.36
N TYR A 138 -3.46 -25.03 -14.29
CA TYR A 138 -2.76 -24.06 -13.47
C TYR A 138 -1.77 -23.21 -14.29
N ASN A 139 -0.96 -23.84 -15.12
CA ASN A 139 0.02 -23.16 -15.97
C ASN A 139 -0.66 -22.22 -16.97
N GLY A 140 -1.79 -22.64 -17.55
CA GLY A 140 -2.60 -21.81 -18.44
C GLY A 140 -3.13 -20.54 -17.74
N ILE A 141 -3.74 -20.71 -16.55
CA ILE A 141 -4.25 -19.59 -15.75
C ILE A 141 -3.10 -18.66 -15.32
N ARG A 142 -2.00 -19.23 -14.84
CA ARG A 142 -0.82 -18.44 -14.42
C ARG A 142 -0.26 -17.62 -15.57
N THR A 143 -0.16 -18.20 -16.76
CA THR A 143 0.32 -17.52 -17.98
C THR A 143 -0.61 -16.37 -18.36
N TRP A 144 -1.92 -16.60 -18.34
CA TRP A 144 -2.90 -15.58 -18.64
C TRP A 144 -2.83 -14.41 -17.63
N VAL A 145 -2.77 -14.72 -16.33
CA VAL A 145 -2.64 -13.69 -15.29
C VAL A 145 -1.32 -12.92 -15.43
N ALA A 146 -0.21 -13.61 -15.74
CA ALA A 146 1.07 -12.96 -16.01
C ALA A 146 0.98 -11.96 -17.16
N ALA A 147 0.35 -12.34 -18.27
CA ALA A 147 0.12 -11.45 -19.41
C ALA A 147 -0.76 -10.25 -19.03
N TRP A 148 -1.73 -10.44 -18.15
CA TRP A 148 -2.55 -9.34 -17.64
C TRP A 148 -1.74 -8.37 -16.77
N VAL A 149 -0.89 -8.88 -15.87
CA VAL A 149 0.07 -8.05 -15.12
C VAL A 149 0.98 -7.26 -16.08
N GLU A 150 1.58 -7.94 -17.07
CA GLU A 150 2.45 -7.31 -18.06
C GLU A 150 1.75 -6.12 -18.75
N SER A 151 0.52 -6.34 -19.24
CA SER A 151 -0.21 -5.29 -19.96
C SER A 151 -0.48 -4.05 -19.09
N ARG A 152 -0.72 -4.22 -17.77
CA ARG A 152 -0.91 -3.10 -16.85
C ARG A 152 0.39 -2.36 -16.55
N LEU A 153 1.47 -3.11 -16.40
CA LEU A 153 2.79 -2.54 -16.13
C LEU A 153 3.37 -1.83 -17.35
N ASP A 154 3.09 -2.30 -18.58
CA ASP A 154 3.49 -1.62 -19.82
C ASP A 154 2.83 -0.24 -19.93
N VAL A 155 1.53 -0.14 -19.63
CA VAL A 155 0.82 1.15 -19.59
C VAL A 155 1.43 2.08 -18.54
N LEU A 156 1.68 1.57 -17.33
CA LEU A 156 2.26 2.39 -16.26
C LEU A 156 3.70 2.81 -16.59
N ALA A 157 4.49 1.95 -17.22
CA ALA A 157 5.84 2.27 -17.68
C ALA A 157 5.82 3.42 -18.70
N GLY A 158 4.90 3.38 -19.68
CA GLY A 158 4.73 4.45 -20.65
C GLY A 158 4.34 5.80 -20.03
N VAL A 159 3.50 5.78 -18.99
CA VAL A 159 3.15 7.01 -18.23
C VAL A 159 4.37 7.58 -17.49
N LEU A 160 5.27 6.74 -17.03
CA LEU A 160 6.45 7.14 -16.27
C LEU A 160 7.67 7.49 -17.15
N GLU A 161 7.57 7.33 -18.47
CA GLU A 161 8.64 7.74 -19.37
C GLU A 161 8.90 9.25 -19.28
N GLY A 162 10.14 9.62 -18.91
CA GLY A 162 10.53 11.01 -18.73
C GLY A 162 9.96 11.70 -17.49
N GLN A 163 9.27 10.98 -16.60
CA GLN A 163 8.69 11.52 -15.38
C GLN A 163 9.25 10.85 -14.13
N GLU A 164 9.35 11.62 -13.04
CA GLU A 164 9.75 11.08 -11.75
C GLU A 164 8.60 10.34 -11.03
N TYR A 165 7.38 10.86 -11.15
CA TYR A 165 6.16 10.35 -10.52
C TYR A 165 5.00 10.42 -11.51
N VAL A 166 3.93 9.65 -11.27
CA VAL A 166 2.80 9.53 -12.22
C VAL A 166 2.10 10.86 -12.56
N LEU A 167 2.25 11.87 -11.70
CA LEU A 167 1.72 13.23 -11.88
C LEU A 167 2.82 14.30 -11.81
N GLY A 168 4.07 13.93 -12.15
CA GLY A 168 5.23 14.82 -12.13
C GLY A 168 5.75 15.18 -10.73
N ARG A 169 4.96 15.00 -9.69
CA ARG A 169 5.33 15.16 -8.27
C ARG A 169 4.84 13.96 -7.47
N PHE A 170 5.50 13.71 -6.32
CA PHE A 170 5.06 12.68 -5.39
C PHE A 170 3.69 13.03 -4.77
N THR A 171 2.77 12.05 -4.72
CA THR A 171 1.43 12.17 -4.20
C THR A 171 0.96 10.88 -3.51
N ALA A 172 -0.23 10.89 -2.94
CA ALA A 172 -0.87 9.69 -2.38
C ALA A 172 -1.04 8.54 -3.40
N ALA A 173 -1.14 8.86 -4.68
CA ALA A 173 -1.18 7.87 -5.75
C ALA A 173 0.11 7.04 -5.79
N ASP A 174 1.27 7.66 -5.60
CA ASP A 174 2.56 7.00 -5.61
C ASP A 174 2.76 6.10 -4.38
N VAL A 175 2.19 6.47 -3.23
CA VAL A 175 2.15 5.61 -2.03
C VAL A 175 1.46 4.28 -2.35
N LEU A 176 0.31 4.32 -3.01
CA LEU A 176 -0.44 3.12 -3.38
C LEU A 176 0.25 2.35 -4.51
N LEU A 177 0.65 3.01 -5.59
CA LEU A 177 1.32 2.38 -6.73
C LEU A 177 2.60 1.66 -6.33
N ALA A 178 3.50 2.33 -5.61
CA ALA A 178 4.77 1.73 -5.20
C ALA A 178 4.56 0.52 -4.27
N THR A 179 3.58 0.57 -3.37
CA THR A 179 3.26 -0.58 -2.50
C THR A 179 2.61 -1.73 -3.26
N VAL A 180 1.84 -1.47 -4.32
CA VAL A 180 1.32 -2.50 -5.23
C VAL A 180 2.45 -3.14 -6.03
N LEU A 181 3.34 -2.34 -6.63
CA LEU A 181 4.50 -2.85 -7.37
C LEU A 181 5.43 -3.68 -6.47
N ARG A 182 5.56 -3.32 -5.20
CA ARG A 182 6.37 -4.05 -4.22
C ARG A 182 5.92 -5.50 -4.02
N ILE A 183 4.64 -5.84 -4.28
CA ILE A 183 4.14 -7.21 -4.22
C ILE A 183 4.91 -8.10 -5.22
N LEU A 184 5.40 -7.53 -6.32
CA LEU A 184 6.15 -8.21 -7.37
C LEU A 184 7.68 -8.23 -7.14
N ARG A 185 8.17 -7.86 -5.96
CA ARG A 185 9.61 -7.69 -5.65
C ARG A 185 10.47 -8.93 -5.92
N ASP A 186 9.90 -10.12 -5.77
CA ASP A 186 10.57 -11.39 -5.96
C ASP A 186 10.46 -11.91 -7.42
N THR A 187 9.97 -11.07 -8.34
CA THR A 187 9.83 -11.34 -9.77
C THR A 187 10.67 -10.36 -10.61
N ASP A 188 10.65 -10.54 -11.93
CA ASP A 188 11.28 -9.61 -12.86
C ASP A 188 10.35 -8.58 -13.49
N PHE A 189 9.05 -8.65 -13.20
CA PHE A 189 8.02 -7.81 -13.83
C PHE A 189 8.33 -6.31 -13.78
N VAL A 190 8.76 -5.81 -12.63
CA VAL A 190 9.15 -4.40 -12.46
C VAL A 190 10.56 -4.17 -13.02
N ARG A 191 11.51 -5.04 -12.71
CA ARG A 191 12.94 -4.87 -13.05
C ARG A 191 13.22 -4.79 -14.55
N LYS A 192 12.48 -5.53 -15.36
CA LYS A 192 12.68 -5.52 -16.82
C LYS A 192 12.17 -4.25 -17.52
N ARG A 193 11.49 -3.34 -16.79
CA ARG A 193 11.03 -2.03 -17.26
C ARG A 193 11.80 -0.93 -16.57
N ALA A 194 12.76 -0.34 -17.28
CA ALA A 194 13.69 0.66 -16.70
C ALA A 194 12.96 1.82 -16.00
N ALA A 195 11.88 2.34 -16.59
CA ALA A 195 11.07 3.42 -16.01
C ALA A 195 10.44 3.00 -14.68
N LEU A 196 9.85 1.78 -14.61
CA LEU A 196 9.25 1.26 -13.38
C LEU A 196 10.30 0.95 -12.32
N ALA A 197 11.43 0.37 -12.70
CA ALA A 197 12.51 0.07 -11.77
C ALA A 197 13.06 1.35 -11.12
N ALA A 198 13.31 2.39 -11.92
CA ALA A 198 13.77 3.69 -11.43
C ALA A 198 12.72 4.37 -10.53
N TYR A 199 11.45 4.32 -10.93
CA TYR A 199 10.33 4.84 -10.15
C TYR A 199 10.21 4.12 -8.78
N GLN A 200 10.20 2.79 -8.78
CA GLN A 200 10.11 1.99 -7.55
C GLN A 200 11.27 2.30 -6.60
N GLN A 201 12.50 2.35 -7.14
CA GLN A 201 13.68 2.68 -6.35
C GLN A 201 13.56 4.08 -5.73
N ARG A 202 13.11 5.09 -6.50
CA ARG A 202 12.92 6.46 -6.04
C ARG A 202 11.87 6.53 -4.92
N CYS A 203 10.75 5.86 -5.08
CA CYS A 203 9.70 5.78 -4.07
C CYS A 203 10.20 5.12 -2.78
N GLU A 204 10.88 3.98 -2.89
CA GLU A 204 11.40 3.24 -1.73
C GLU A 204 12.62 3.92 -1.07
N ALA A 205 13.33 4.79 -1.77
CA ALA A 205 14.44 5.57 -1.20
C ALA A 205 13.97 6.75 -0.33
N ARG A 206 12.67 7.10 -0.36
CA ARG A 206 12.16 8.21 0.44
C ARG A 206 12.33 7.94 1.95
N PRO A 207 12.82 8.93 2.72
CA PRO A 207 13.04 8.76 4.17
C PRO A 207 11.80 8.29 4.93
N ALA A 208 10.62 8.80 4.55
CA ALA A 208 9.33 8.44 5.13
C ALA A 208 8.98 6.95 4.87
N PHE A 209 9.21 6.45 3.64
CA PHE A 209 9.03 5.03 3.35
C PHE A 209 9.99 4.17 4.16
N GLN A 210 11.27 4.55 4.21
CA GLN A 210 12.29 3.80 4.94
C GLN A 210 11.97 3.73 6.45
N LYS A 211 11.45 4.82 7.01
CA LYS A 211 11.00 4.82 8.41
C LYS A 211 9.79 3.92 8.61
N ALA A 212 8.75 4.08 7.79
CA ALA A 212 7.55 3.25 7.85
C ALA A 212 7.86 1.75 7.73
N LEU A 213 8.77 1.38 6.83
CA LEU A 213 9.19 -0.01 6.64
C LEU A 213 9.98 -0.54 7.85
N ARG A 214 10.90 0.25 8.40
CA ARG A 214 11.64 -0.16 9.63
C ARG A 214 10.69 -0.41 10.80
N ASP A 215 9.74 0.49 11.04
CA ASP A 215 8.78 0.39 12.15
C ASP A 215 7.86 -0.81 11.95
N HIS A 216 7.39 -1.03 10.72
CA HIS A 216 6.60 -2.20 10.33
C HIS A 216 7.34 -3.53 10.60
N LEU A 217 8.62 -3.62 10.23
CA LEU A 217 9.44 -4.81 10.46
C LEU A 217 9.78 -4.99 11.95
N ALA A 218 10.03 -3.89 12.68
CA ALA A 218 10.30 -3.93 14.11
C ALA A 218 9.08 -4.45 14.90
N ASN A 219 7.85 -4.08 14.51
CA ASN A 219 6.65 -4.64 15.11
C ASN A 219 6.59 -6.17 14.95
N PHE A 220 6.87 -6.72 13.78
CA PHE A 220 6.88 -8.17 13.57
C PHE A 220 8.00 -8.88 14.34
N ALA A 221 9.19 -8.26 14.41
CA ALA A 221 10.31 -8.81 15.21
C ALA A 221 9.97 -8.87 16.69
N ALA A 222 9.31 -7.83 17.23
CA ALA A 222 8.91 -7.77 18.63
C ALA A 222 7.84 -8.81 19.02
N HIS A 223 7.05 -9.27 18.05
CA HIS A 223 5.93 -10.20 18.28
C HIS A 223 6.11 -11.57 17.59
N ALA A 224 7.31 -11.88 17.14
CA ALA A 224 7.60 -13.17 16.53
C ALA A 224 7.29 -14.33 17.51
N PRO A 225 6.70 -15.44 17.02
CA PRO A 225 6.51 -16.64 17.84
C PRO A 225 7.86 -17.07 18.47
N LYS A 226 7.83 -17.37 19.74
CA LYS A 226 8.99 -18.02 20.40
C LYS A 226 9.00 -19.49 19.94
N ASN A 227 10.10 -19.90 19.34
CA ASN A 227 10.37 -21.31 19.02
C ASN A 227 10.38 -22.16 20.29
#